data_51ba57300988f4a8ad1572cfc27b76f7
#
_entry.id   51ba57300988f4a8ad1572cfc27b76f7
#
_cell.length_a   1.000
_cell.length_b   1.000
_cell.length_c   1.000
_cell.angle_alpha   90.00
_cell.angle_beta   90.00
_cell.angle_gamma   90.00
#
_symmetry.space_group_name_H-M   'P 1'
#
loop_
_entity.id
_entity.type
_entity.pdbx_description
1 polymer ?
#
loop_
_entity_poly.entity_id
_entity_poly.type
_entity_poly.pdbx_seq_one_letter_code
_entity_poly.pdbx_strand_id
1 'polypeptide(L)'
;RFNLITRRPQDDLGTTIKLTGGRIDEIEDMGCNIGTTIKVEDLFFNVPARKKFLKTTTTEANKINDFIIKLALSKPNIAFKLINNNKIAITTPGNGSLYDAIECIYGTKVSEELLPIEAITDDIKVTGFISKPAIIRSSRSWQTFVINGRVVNSRIISKAIDNAYHSLLPKSGYPFVIL
;
A
#
# COMPACT_ATOMS: atom_id res chain seq x y z
N ARG A 1 17.39 -6.49 14.86
CA ARG A 1 16.66 -7.11 15.98
C ARG A 1 15.18 -7.18 15.62
N PHE A 2 14.52 -8.23 16.08
CA PHE A 2 13.12 -8.49 15.79
C PHE A 2 12.42 -8.94 17.07
N ASN A 3 11.26 -8.36 17.36
CA ASN A 3 10.39 -8.77 18.44
C ASN A 3 8.98 -8.95 17.90
N LEU A 4 8.39 -10.11 18.13
CA LEU A 4 7.01 -10.45 17.79
C LEU A 4 6.24 -10.74 19.07
N ILE A 5 5.07 -10.14 19.22
CA ILE A 5 4.12 -10.41 20.29
C ILE A 5 2.80 -10.75 19.62
N THR A 6 2.20 -11.89 19.95
CA THR A 6 0.95 -12.31 19.31
C THR A 6 0.05 -13.06 20.27
N ARG A 7 -1.28 -12.84 20.15
CA ARG A 7 -2.31 -13.58 20.87
C ARG A 7 -3.51 -13.82 19.96
N ARG A 8 -3.99 -15.04 19.92
CA ARG A 8 -5.26 -15.39 19.25
C ARG A 8 -6.44 -15.11 20.18
N PRO A 9 -7.66 -14.87 19.65
CA PRO A 9 -8.85 -14.60 20.47
C PRO A 9 -9.18 -15.70 21.50
N GLN A 10 -8.85 -16.95 21.20
CA GLN A 10 -9.15 -18.12 22.03
C GLN A 10 -8.08 -18.44 23.09
N ASP A 11 -6.95 -17.73 23.08
CA ASP A 11 -5.85 -18.00 24.01
C ASP A 11 -5.90 -17.04 25.20
N ASP A 12 -5.65 -17.52 26.41
CA ASP A 12 -5.59 -16.70 27.63
C ASP A 12 -4.33 -15.85 27.68
N LEU A 13 -3.22 -16.40 27.23
CA LEU A 13 -1.92 -15.72 27.12
C LEU A 13 -1.50 -15.60 25.66
N GLY A 14 -0.69 -14.59 25.39
CA GLY A 14 0.03 -14.46 24.13
C GLY A 14 1.44 -15.00 24.26
N THR A 15 2.14 -15.05 23.12
CA THR A 15 3.55 -15.46 23.05
C THR A 15 4.39 -14.28 22.56
N THR A 16 5.54 -14.07 23.20
CA THR A 16 6.59 -13.16 22.69
C THR A 16 7.77 -13.95 22.16
N ILE A 17 8.33 -13.49 21.05
CA ILE A 17 9.53 -14.07 20.43
C ILE A 17 10.51 -12.95 20.15
N LYS A 18 11.73 -13.05 20.67
CA LYS A 18 12.81 -12.09 20.41
C LYS A 18 13.93 -12.76 19.62
N LEU A 19 14.39 -12.07 18.57
CA LEU A 19 15.48 -12.54 17.73
C LEU A 19 16.54 -11.46 17.53
N THR A 20 17.80 -11.86 17.54
CA THR A 20 18.95 -11.01 17.18
C THR A 20 19.78 -11.69 16.10
N GLY A 21 19.90 -11.04 14.93
CA GLY A 21 20.70 -11.54 13.81
C GLY A 21 20.27 -12.91 13.26
N GLY A 22 18.98 -13.28 13.43
CA GLY A 22 18.44 -14.57 12.99
C GLY A 22 18.49 -15.67 14.05
N ARG A 23 19.05 -15.42 15.23
CA ARG A 23 19.01 -16.34 16.37
C ARG A 23 17.84 -16.00 17.27
N ILE A 24 17.14 -17.00 17.74
CA ILE A 24 16.10 -16.85 18.77
C ILE A 24 16.81 -16.63 20.10
N ASP A 25 16.53 -15.52 20.75
CA ASP A 25 17.07 -15.18 22.06
C ASP A 25 16.11 -15.63 23.17
N GLU A 26 14.78 -15.52 22.90
CA GLU A 26 13.78 -15.75 23.92
C GLU A 26 12.43 -16.13 23.28
N ILE A 27 11.71 -17.07 23.88
CA ILE A 27 10.30 -17.37 23.62
C ILE A 27 9.62 -17.55 24.96
N GLU A 28 8.60 -16.71 25.24
CA GLU A 28 7.90 -16.71 26.52
C GLU A 28 6.42 -16.45 26.33
N ASP A 29 5.62 -16.92 27.28
CA ASP A 29 4.21 -16.53 27.38
C ASP A 29 4.10 -15.18 28.08
N MET A 30 3.19 -14.31 27.59
CA MET A 30 2.95 -13.00 28.19
C MET A 30 1.51 -12.54 28.04
N GLY A 31 1.06 -11.72 29.00
CA GLY A 31 -0.20 -11.01 28.85
C GLY A 31 -0.10 -9.92 27.77
N CYS A 32 -0.92 -9.99 26.74
CA CYS A 32 -1.01 -8.97 25.70
C CYS A 32 -2.40 -8.90 25.07
N ASN A 33 -2.67 -7.86 24.29
CA ASN A 33 -3.91 -7.74 23.54
C ASN A 33 -4.00 -8.77 22.41
N ILE A 34 -5.22 -9.13 22.02
CA ILE A 34 -5.47 -9.95 20.83
C ILE A 34 -4.90 -9.24 19.60
N GLY A 35 -4.22 -10.01 18.74
CA GLY A 35 -3.59 -9.51 17.53
C GLY A 35 -2.09 -9.77 17.50
N THR A 36 -1.38 -9.13 16.58
CA THR A 36 0.06 -9.31 16.40
C THR A 36 0.76 -7.97 16.34
N THR A 37 1.80 -7.82 17.16
CA THR A 37 2.72 -6.68 17.13
C THR A 37 4.09 -7.16 16.70
N ILE A 38 4.65 -6.50 15.68
CA ILE A 38 6.00 -6.77 15.21
C ILE A 38 6.83 -5.48 15.35
N LYS A 39 7.98 -5.60 16.03
CA LYS A 39 8.95 -4.51 16.18
C LYS A 39 10.27 -4.92 15.53
N VAL A 40 10.75 -4.09 14.62
CA VAL A 40 12.04 -4.28 13.94
C VAL A 40 12.92 -3.09 14.27
N GLU A 41 14.09 -3.35 14.83
CA GLU A 41 15.07 -2.34 15.23
C GLU A 41 16.43 -2.64 14.59
N ASP A 42 17.25 -1.61 14.41
CA ASP A 42 18.61 -1.71 13.87
C ASP A 42 18.64 -2.50 12.55
N LEU A 43 17.74 -2.19 11.62
CA LEU A 43 17.65 -2.89 10.33
C LEU A 43 19.05 -2.94 9.65
N PHE A 44 19.45 -4.13 9.22
CA PHE A 44 20.75 -4.41 8.60
C PHE A 44 21.98 -4.16 9.49
N PHE A 45 21.84 -4.17 10.82
CA PHE A 45 23.01 -4.03 11.71
C PHE A 45 24.10 -5.09 11.47
N ASN A 46 23.68 -6.31 11.12
CA ASN A 46 24.54 -7.46 10.85
C ASN A 46 24.83 -7.67 9.35
N VAL A 47 24.38 -6.77 8.47
CA VAL A 47 24.61 -6.84 7.01
C VAL A 47 25.03 -5.46 6.50
N PRO A 48 26.28 -5.02 6.79
CA PRO A 48 26.75 -3.66 6.46
C PRO A 48 26.62 -3.30 4.98
N ALA A 49 26.81 -4.29 4.08
CA ALA A 49 26.65 -4.08 2.65
C ALA A 49 25.22 -3.62 2.30
N ARG A 50 24.18 -4.27 2.85
CA ARG A 50 22.79 -3.86 2.63
C ARG A 50 22.50 -2.49 3.26
N LYS A 51 23.07 -2.21 4.43
CA LYS A 51 22.91 -0.90 5.10
C LYS A 51 23.41 0.25 4.23
N LYS A 52 24.51 0.07 3.49
CA LYS A 52 25.07 1.07 2.56
C LYS A 52 24.17 1.36 1.36
N PHE A 53 23.27 0.44 0.98
CA PHE A 53 22.34 0.65 -0.13
C PHE A 53 21.06 1.41 0.27
N LEU A 54 20.81 1.62 1.56
CA LEU A 54 19.71 2.47 2.00
C LEU A 54 19.93 3.89 1.48
N LYS A 55 18.86 4.46 0.96
CA LYS A 55 18.83 5.86 0.52
C LYS A 55 18.65 6.78 1.73
N THR A 56 18.43 8.05 1.48
CA THR A 56 18.09 8.99 2.55
C THR A 56 16.80 8.57 3.25
N THR A 57 16.65 8.92 4.52
CA THR A 57 15.44 8.61 5.32
C THR A 57 14.18 9.09 4.62
N THR A 58 14.20 10.27 4.00
CA THR A 58 13.06 10.80 3.23
C THR A 58 12.73 9.93 2.02
N THR A 59 13.76 9.48 1.29
CA THR A 59 13.54 8.61 0.12
C THR A 59 12.95 7.26 0.52
N GLU A 60 13.45 6.64 1.59
CA GLU A 60 12.90 5.37 2.08
C GLU A 60 11.48 5.56 2.64
N ALA A 61 11.20 6.64 3.37
CA ALA A 61 9.87 6.97 3.86
C ALA A 61 8.86 7.13 2.71
N ASN A 62 9.24 7.81 1.62
CA ASN A 62 8.39 7.96 0.44
C ASN A 62 8.07 6.61 -0.21
N LYS A 63 9.06 5.71 -0.34
CA LYS A 63 8.82 4.37 -0.88
C LYS A 63 7.89 3.53 0.00
N ILE A 64 8.03 3.63 1.33
CA ILE A 64 7.15 2.96 2.28
C ILE A 64 5.73 3.50 2.11
N ASN A 65 5.59 4.82 2.03
CA ASN A 65 4.30 5.49 1.81
C ASN A 65 3.62 4.99 0.53
N ASP A 66 4.33 5.00 -0.61
CA ASP A 66 3.84 4.52 -1.90
C ASP A 66 3.43 3.03 -1.84
N PHE A 67 4.20 2.21 -1.13
CA PHE A 67 3.89 0.80 -0.95
C PHE A 67 2.60 0.59 -0.14
N ILE A 68 2.46 1.30 0.99
CA ILE A 68 1.27 1.20 1.85
C ILE A 68 0.03 1.74 1.12
N ILE A 69 0.15 2.84 0.35
CA ILE A 69 -0.94 3.35 -0.49
C ILE A 69 -1.45 2.24 -1.43
N LYS A 70 -0.56 1.63 -2.20
CA LYS A 70 -0.93 0.57 -3.15
C LYS A 70 -1.54 -0.65 -2.46
N LEU A 71 -1.02 -1.00 -1.28
CA LEU A 71 -1.56 -2.09 -0.49
C LEU A 71 -2.99 -1.76 0.00
N ALA A 72 -3.22 -0.56 0.54
CA ALA A 72 -4.52 -0.10 1.00
C ALA A 72 -5.56 -0.07 -0.13
N LEU A 73 -5.17 0.42 -1.31
CA LEU A 73 -6.04 0.44 -2.49
C LEU A 73 -6.35 -0.97 -3.02
N SER A 74 -5.43 -1.93 -2.86
CA SER A 74 -5.66 -3.33 -3.27
C SER A 74 -6.50 -4.13 -2.27
N LYS A 75 -6.69 -3.61 -1.05
CA LYS A 75 -7.40 -4.28 0.05
C LYS A 75 -8.32 -3.28 0.79
N PRO A 76 -9.34 -2.73 0.12
CA PRO A 76 -10.22 -1.71 0.71
C PRO A 76 -11.03 -2.20 1.91
N ASN A 77 -11.13 -3.52 2.11
CA ASN A 77 -11.76 -4.14 3.28
C ASN A 77 -10.85 -4.22 4.52
N ILE A 78 -9.61 -3.74 4.43
CA ILE A 78 -8.66 -3.70 5.55
C ILE A 78 -8.38 -2.23 5.89
N ALA A 79 -8.52 -1.88 7.17
CA ALA A 79 -8.13 -0.56 7.66
C ALA A 79 -6.60 -0.48 7.76
N PHE A 80 -6.02 0.56 7.17
CA PHE A 80 -4.59 0.84 7.26
C PHE A 80 -4.35 2.14 8.01
N LYS A 81 -3.29 2.16 8.81
CA LYS A 81 -2.79 3.36 9.47
C LYS A 81 -1.27 3.37 9.40
N LEU A 82 -0.70 4.32 8.67
CA LEU A 82 0.74 4.56 8.63
C LEU A 82 1.09 5.77 9.48
N ILE A 83 2.00 5.59 10.41
CA ILE A 83 2.53 6.66 11.27
C ILE A 83 4.02 6.82 10.93
N ASN A 84 4.44 8.05 10.64
CA ASN A 84 5.82 8.40 10.39
C ASN A 84 6.22 9.56 11.32
N ASN A 85 7.23 9.34 12.16
CA ASN A 85 7.68 10.33 13.15
C ASN A 85 6.52 10.90 13.99
N ASN A 86 5.69 10.03 14.55
CA ASN A 86 4.50 10.33 15.35
C ASN A 86 3.39 11.13 14.63
N LYS A 87 3.49 11.29 13.31
CA LYS A 87 2.43 11.91 12.49
C LYS A 87 1.74 10.86 11.65
N ILE A 88 0.42 10.93 11.59
CA ILE A 88 -0.37 10.06 10.70
C ILE A 88 -0.09 10.49 9.26
N ALA A 89 0.48 9.60 8.47
CA ALA A 89 0.74 9.81 7.05
C ALA A 89 -0.39 9.25 6.17
N ILE A 90 -0.97 8.12 6.55
CA ILE A 90 -2.08 7.47 5.84
C ILE A 90 -3.05 6.91 6.88
N THR A 91 -4.34 7.01 6.58
CA THR A 91 -5.40 6.26 7.27
C THR A 91 -6.49 5.90 6.27
N THR A 92 -6.99 4.65 6.34
CA THR A 92 -8.12 4.18 5.50
C THR A 92 -9.13 3.45 6.39
N PRO A 93 -10.43 3.50 6.03
CA PRO A 93 -11.49 3.00 6.91
C PRO A 93 -11.58 1.47 6.97
N GLY A 94 -11.18 0.75 5.90
CA GLY A 94 -11.33 -0.70 5.84
C GLY A 94 -12.78 -1.18 5.70
N ASN A 95 -13.64 -0.37 5.14
CA ASN A 95 -15.08 -0.63 4.99
C ASN A 95 -15.47 -1.33 3.68
N GLY A 96 -14.49 -1.74 2.87
CA GLY A 96 -14.71 -2.37 1.58
C GLY A 96 -14.92 -1.40 0.41
N SER A 97 -15.04 -0.09 0.67
CA SER A 97 -15.20 0.94 -0.35
C SER A 97 -13.83 1.39 -0.89
N LEU A 98 -13.55 1.05 -2.15
CA LEU A 98 -12.36 1.56 -2.83
C LEU A 98 -12.42 3.09 -2.99
N TYR A 99 -13.61 3.64 -3.22
CA TYR A 99 -13.82 5.08 -3.34
C TYR A 99 -13.40 5.81 -2.06
N ASP A 100 -13.86 5.34 -0.89
CA ASP A 100 -13.53 5.94 0.41
C ASP A 100 -12.03 5.83 0.71
N ALA A 101 -11.41 4.70 0.35
CA ALA A 101 -9.96 4.55 0.47
C ALA A 101 -9.20 5.55 -0.41
N ILE A 102 -9.66 5.78 -1.65
CA ILE A 102 -9.10 6.79 -2.56
C ILE A 102 -9.25 8.20 -1.96
N GLU A 103 -10.43 8.53 -1.48
CA GLU A 103 -10.71 9.84 -0.90
C GLU A 103 -9.86 10.12 0.34
N CYS A 104 -9.71 9.14 1.23
CA CYS A 104 -8.83 9.25 2.40
C CYS A 104 -7.35 9.47 2.04
N ILE A 105 -6.89 8.89 0.92
CA ILE A 105 -5.47 8.95 0.50
C ILE A 105 -5.17 10.20 -0.33
N TYR A 106 -6.04 10.54 -1.29
CA TYR A 106 -5.78 11.57 -2.29
C TYR A 106 -6.62 12.84 -2.10
N GLY A 107 -7.60 12.77 -1.21
CA GLY A 107 -8.50 13.89 -0.89
C GLY A 107 -9.71 14.00 -1.82
N THR A 108 -10.75 14.70 -1.32
CA THR A 108 -12.05 14.90 -1.98
C THR A 108 -11.93 15.50 -3.38
N LYS A 109 -11.02 16.48 -3.57
CA LYS A 109 -10.78 17.11 -4.89
C LYS A 109 -10.38 16.12 -5.98
N VAL A 110 -9.74 15.00 -5.61
CA VAL A 110 -9.36 13.96 -6.55
C VAL A 110 -10.52 13.00 -6.74
N SER A 111 -11.16 12.56 -5.66
CA SER A 111 -12.23 11.56 -5.72
C SER A 111 -13.45 12.05 -6.51
N GLU A 112 -13.82 13.33 -6.45
CA GLU A 112 -14.90 13.94 -7.21
C GLU A 112 -14.68 13.95 -8.74
N GLU A 113 -13.41 13.89 -9.17
CA GLU A 113 -13.03 13.84 -10.58
C GLU A 113 -12.84 12.42 -11.11
N LEU A 114 -13.23 11.41 -10.34
CA LEU A 114 -13.12 10.02 -10.74
C LEU A 114 -14.43 9.49 -11.33
N LEU A 115 -14.27 8.61 -12.29
CA LEU A 115 -15.35 7.87 -12.93
C LEU A 115 -15.18 6.38 -12.58
N PRO A 116 -16.22 5.73 -12.05
CA PRO A 116 -16.19 4.29 -11.87
C PRO A 116 -16.21 3.62 -13.24
N ILE A 117 -15.47 2.53 -13.38
CA ILE A 117 -15.54 1.68 -14.56
C ILE A 117 -15.81 0.25 -14.17
N GLU A 118 -16.61 -0.42 -15.00
CA GLU A 118 -16.82 -1.85 -14.97
C GLU A 118 -16.91 -2.37 -16.41
N ALA A 119 -16.10 -3.36 -16.75
CA ALA A 119 -16.15 -4.06 -18.00
C ALA A 119 -16.00 -5.56 -17.75
N ILE A 120 -16.83 -6.36 -18.39
CA ILE A 120 -16.85 -7.81 -18.23
C ILE A 120 -16.76 -8.45 -19.61
N THR A 121 -15.84 -9.37 -19.77
CA THR A 121 -15.75 -10.32 -20.88
C THR A 121 -15.86 -11.73 -20.31
N ASP A 122 -15.87 -12.74 -21.18
CA ASP A 122 -16.00 -14.15 -20.74
C ASP A 122 -14.92 -14.56 -19.73
N ASP A 123 -13.70 -14.01 -19.87
CA ASP A 123 -12.53 -14.41 -19.06
C ASP A 123 -12.05 -13.33 -18.10
N ILE A 124 -12.45 -12.06 -18.29
CA ILE A 124 -11.86 -10.94 -17.57
C ILE A 124 -12.95 -9.98 -17.07
N LYS A 125 -12.91 -9.68 -15.80
CA LYS A 125 -13.64 -8.56 -15.20
C LYS A 125 -12.66 -7.45 -14.82
N VAL A 126 -12.90 -6.23 -15.35
CA VAL A 126 -12.14 -5.04 -15.01
C VAL A 126 -13.06 -4.10 -14.22
N THR A 127 -12.63 -3.71 -13.03
CA THR A 127 -13.37 -2.75 -12.18
C THR A 127 -12.40 -1.75 -11.58
N GLY A 128 -12.90 -0.58 -11.23
CA GLY A 128 -12.11 0.43 -10.51
C GLY A 128 -12.50 1.85 -10.86
N PHE A 129 -11.52 2.74 -10.82
CA PHE A 129 -11.71 4.16 -11.05
C PHE A 129 -10.67 4.74 -12.00
N ILE A 130 -11.11 5.62 -12.88
CA ILE A 130 -10.28 6.41 -13.78
C ILE A 130 -10.57 7.88 -13.60
N SER A 131 -9.61 8.76 -13.83
CA SER A 131 -9.86 10.20 -13.74
C SER A 131 -10.41 10.79 -15.01
N LYS A 132 -11.21 11.85 -14.87
CA LYS A 132 -11.44 12.81 -15.95
C LYS A 132 -10.11 13.44 -16.38
N PRO A 133 -10.03 14.01 -17.62
CA PRO A 133 -8.80 14.66 -18.11
C PRO A 133 -8.32 15.84 -17.28
N ALA A 134 -9.11 16.36 -16.35
CA ALA A 134 -8.73 17.45 -15.45
C ALA A 134 -7.64 17.03 -14.43
N ILE A 135 -7.55 15.74 -14.10
CA ILE A 135 -6.53 15.21 -13.17
C ILE A 135 -5.36 14.63 -13.97
N ILE A 136 -4.28 15.41 -14.05
CA ILE A 136 -3.05 15.04 -14.79
C ILE A 136 -1.87 15.02 -13.84
N ARG A 137 -1.00 14.03 -14.01
CA ARG A 137 0.28 13.91 -13.32
C ARG A 137 1.44 13.84 -14.29
N SER A 138 2.62 14.27 -13.87
CA SER A 138 3.86 14.17 -14.66
C SER A 138 4.47 12.75 -14.66
N SER A 139 3.92 11.84 -13.87
CA SER A 139 4.40 10.47 -13.77
C SER A 139 3.25 9.48 -13.53
N ARG A 140 3.52 8.19 -13.73
CA ARG A 140 2.56 7.10 -13.48
C ARG A 140 2.43 6.70 -11.99
N SER A 141 2.88 7.52 -11.06
CA SER A 141 2.82 7.20 -9.62
C SER A 141 1.40 7.01 -9.09
N TRP A 142 0.40 7.59 -9.77
CA TRP A 142 -1.01 7.46 -9.45
C TRP A 142 -1.75 6.42 -10.30
N GLN A 143 -1.00 5.52 -10.91
CA GLN A 143 -1.56 4.34 -11.58
C GLN A 143 -1.29 3.11 -10.72
N THR A 144 -2.36 2.44 -10.30
CA THR A 144 -2.29 1.21 -9.51
C THR A 144 -3.11 0.14 -10.20
N PHE A 145 -2.46 -0.98 -10.52
CA PHE A 145 -3.12 -2.12 -11.13
C PHE A 145 -3.10 -3.29 -10.17
N VAL A 146 -4.27 -3.92 -9.99
CA VAL A 146 -4.47 -5.05 -9.09
C VAL A 146 -5.04 -6.22 -9.89
N ILE A 147 -4.31 -7.31 -9.96
CA ILE A 147 -4.78 -8.54 -10.60
C ILE A 147 -4.97 -9.60 -9.53
N ASN A 148 -6.20 -10.08 -9.39
CA ASN A 148 -6.58 -11.10 -8.40
C ASN A 148 -6.09 -10.74 -6.98
N GLY A 149 -6.29 -9.47 -6.59
CA GLY A 149 -5.92 -8.95 -5.27
C GLY A 149 -4.42 -8.69 -5.04
N ARG A 150 -3.60 -8.71 -6.11
CA ARG A 150 -2.16 -8.42 -6.04
C ARG A 150 -1.82 -7.18 -6.87
N VAL A 151 -1.10 -6.25 -6.28
CA VAL A 151 -0.56 -5.09 -7.00
C VAL A 151 0.49 -5.55 -8.00
N VAL A 152 0.33 -5.14 -9.25
CA VAL A 152 1.23 -5.51 -10.34
C VAL A 152 1.74 -4.28 -11.09
N ASN A 153 2.92 -4.41 -11.70
CA ASN A 153 3.42 -3.47 -12.70
C ASN A 153 3.29 -4.12 -14.08
N SER A 154 2.39 -3.59 -14.92
CA SER A 154 2.15 -4.12 -16.26
C SER A 154 2.35 -3.05 -17.32
N ARG A 155 3.30 -3.28 -18.22
CA ARG A 155 3.52 -2.41 -19.39
C ARG A 155 2.35 -2.47 -20.38
N ILE A 156 1.69 -3.63 -20.48
CA ILE A 156 0.53 -3.84 -21.35
C ILE A 156 -0.63 -2.97 -20.88
N ILE A 157 -1.00 -3.05 -19.59
CA ILE A 157 -2.08 -2.23 -19.02
C ILE A 157 -1.73 -0.74 -19.12
N SER A 158 -0.49 -0.36 -18.76
CA SER A 158 -0.06 1.04 -18.89
C SER A 158 -0.19 1.54 -20.32
N LYS A 159 0.16 0.73 -21.34
CA LYS A 159 0.03 1.11 -22.75
C LYS A 159 -1.43 1.19 -23.20
N ALA A 160 -2.29 0.31 -22.70
CA ALA A 160 -3.72 0.39 -22.98
C ALA A 160 -4.33 1.69 -22.43
N ILE A 161 -3.95 2.09 -21.19
CA ILE A 161 -4.36 3.38 -20.62
C ILE A 161 -3.82 4.56 -21.42
N ASP A 162 -2.55 4.55 -21.81
CA ASP A 162 -1.97 5.60 -22.66
C ASP A 162 -2.74 5.75 -23.98
N ASN A 163 -3.10 4.63 -24.60
CA ASN A 163 -3.88 4.64 -25.85
C ASN A 163 -5.30 5.19 -25.63
N ALA A 164 -5.97 4.80 -24.53
CA ALA A 164 -7.31 5.28 -24.22
C ALA A 164 -7.35 6.80 -23.96
N TYR A 165 -6.28 7.34 -23.39
CA TYR A 165 -6.18 8.78 -23.08
C TYR A 165 -5.40 9.59 -24.12
N HIS A 166 -4.97 8.98 -25.23
CA HIS A 166 -4.04 9.58 -26.21
C HIS A 166 -4.52 10.94 -26.76
N SER A 167 -5.81 11.08 -27.02
CA SER A 167 -6.40 12.32 -27.55
C SER A 167 -6.91 13.28 -26.47
N LEU A 168 -6.92 12.83 -25.21
CA LEU A 168 -7.52 13.57 -24.09
C LEU A 168 -6.49 14.28 -23.21
N LEU A 169 -5.25 13.78 -23.22
CA LEU A 169 -4.17 14.30 -22.37
C LEU A 169 -2.99 14.81 -23.19
N PRO A 170 -2.23 15.80 -22.66
CA PRO A 170 -0.95 16.20 -23.26
C PRO A 170 0.04 15.02 -23.25
N LYS A 171 1.01 15.04 -24.17
CA LYS A 171 2.00 13.95 -24.35
C LYS A 171 2.77 13.53 -23.09
N SER A 172 2.94 14.45 -22.14
CA SER A 172 3.62 14.20 -20.87
C SER A 172 2.66 14.02 -19.68
N GLY A 173 1.36 13.90 -19.93
CA GLY A 173 0.34 13.75 -18.91
C GLY A 173 -0.06 12.30 -18.66
N TYR A 174 -0.21 11.91 -17.40
CA TYR A 174 -0.69 10.59 -17.00
C TYR A 174 -1.96 10.74 -16.16
N PRO A 175 -3.03 9.96 -16.46
CA PRO A 175 -4.25 9.99 -15.68
C PRO A 175 -4.06 9.27 -14.34
N PHE A 176 -4.96 9.57 -13.39
CA PHE A 176 -5.15 8.73 -12.22
C PHE A 176 -5.94 7.48 -12.65
N VAL A 177 -5.47 6.30 -12.24
CA VAL A 177 -6.10 5.02 -12.58
C VAL A 177 -5.88 4.01 -11.47
N ILE A 178 -6.96 3.38 -11.01
CA ILE A 178 -6.91 2.21 -10.13
C ILE A 178 -7.82 1.14 -10.72
N LEU A 179 -7.26 0.01 -11.11
CA LEU A 179 -7.95 -1.11 -11.74
C LEU A 179 -7.57 -2.42 -11.08
#